data_7d36adb008191f33beafa75edcc774a9
#
_entry.id   7d36adb008191f33beafa75edcc774a9
#
_cell.length_a   1.000
_cell.length_b   1.000
_cell.length_c   1.000
_cell.angle_alpha   90.00
_cell.angle_beta   90.00
_cell.angle_gamma   90.00
#
_symmetry.space_group_name_H-M   'P 1'
#
loop_
_entity.id
_entity.type
_entity.pdbx_description
1 polymer ?
#
loop_
_entity_poly.entity_id
_entity_poly.type
_entity_poly.pdbx_seq_one_letter_code
_entity_poly.pdbx_strand_id
1 'polypeptide(L)'
;MKVSLVVVCHHSSRVLSQCVESFRREAAAAVVDAEVVAVEHSEDAAELARVEAIGVDRLLERPNRGYAAGLNSGAAEAGGEVLLLANPDIRFFPGSVSALLDGVERGFDVVGPQFAWDDDGHVLLPAAEDPSPRAEFGRTIRRRSPRVWSATLGRVLDEAWRLWTAEETLPVAGLRGALLTVTRETLSRFGPFDEGYFLYYEETEWLWRARRRGARLGFAAGARVQHRWGHSIGQSDGAADREENSRRRFVARNYGPMWRRILRASGGSSCEPMQVVRLGDETGVPQAENDLWLASQFPHLVPAIGTVRTGAMPAAFLDFCRARGWVMASAKRSDGKWRITGAWTWAGDGV
;
A
#
# COMPACT_ATOMS: atom_id res chain seq x y z
N MET A 1 -17.69 7.85 20.24
CA MET A 1 -16.91 8.35 19.09
C MET A 1 -17.55 7.83 17.82
N LYS A 2 -17.82 8.71 16.85
CA LYS A 2 -18.34 8.32 15.53
C LYS A 2 -17.18 8.19 14.55
N VAL A 3 -17.17 7.09 13.78
CA VAL A 3 -16.14 6.77 12.79
C VAL A 3 -16.81 6.62 11.42
N SER A 4 -16.32 7.33 10.41
CA SER A 4 -16.84 7.20 9.04
C SER A 4 -15.82 6.51 8.14
N LEU A 5 -16.24 5.43 7.48
CA LEU A 5 -15.53 4.86 6.33
C LEU A 5 -15.93 5.66 5.08
N VAL A 6 -14.99 6.32 4.45
CA VAL A 6 -15.18 7.05 3.19
C VAL A 6 -14.55 6.24 2.07
N VAL A 7 -15.35 5.82 1.10
CA VAL A 7 -14.92 4.96 -0.01
C VAL A 7 -15.24 5.62 -1.34
N VAL A 8 -14.26 5.69 -2.24
CA VAL A 8 -14.47 6.16 -3.62
C VAL A 8 -14.61 4.97 -4.55
N CYS A 9 -15.73 4.88 -5.22
CA CYS A 9 -16.14 3.76 -6.07
C CYS A 9 -16.10 4.12 -7.55
N HIS A 10 -15.59 3.19 -8.37
CA HIS A 10 -15.67 3.25 -9.83
C HIS A 10 -15.71 1.81 -10.35
N HIS A 11 -16.89 1.35 -10.78
CA HIS A 11 -17.18 -0.03 -11.17
C HIS A 11 -16.69 -1.08 -10.14
N SER A 12 -16.90 -0.81 -8.85
CA SER A 12 -16.32 -1.56 -7.75
C SER A 12 -17.33 -2.21 -6.79
N SER A 13 -18.62 -2.23 -7.14
CA SER A 13 -19.68 -2.80 -6.31
C SER A 13 -19.40 -4.25 -5.88
N ARG A 14 -18.75 -5.05 -6.74
CA ARG A 14 -18.39 -6.45 -6.44
C ARG A 14 -17.47 -6.63 -5.25
N VAL A 15 -16.56 -5.68 -5.02
CA VAL A 15 -15.57 -5.74 -3.91
C VAL A 15 -16.01 -4.89 -2.73
N LEU A 16 -16.83 -3.87 -2.95
CA LEU A 16 -17.29 -2.94 -1.92
C LEU A 16 -18.11 -3.63 -0.81
N SER A 17 -18.94 -4.62 -1.14
CA SER A 17 -19.74 -5.33 -0.13
C SER A 17 -18.86 -5.92 0.96
N GLN A 18 -17.79 -6.60 0.58
CA GLN A 18 -16.84 -7.20 1.53
C GLN A 18 -16.12 -6.14 2.38
N CYS A 19 -15.78 -5.00 1.78
CA CYS A 19 -15.18 -3.86 2.50
C CYS A 19 -16.14 -3.34 3.57
N VAL A 20 -17.39 -3.05 3.20
CA VAL A 20 -18.43 -2.51 4.11
C VAL A 20 -18.75 -3.51 5.22
N GLU A 21 -19.00 -4.77 4.88
CA GLU A 21 -19.31 -5.82 5.86
C GLU A 21 -18.19 -6.02 6.88
N SER A 22 -16.93 -6.10 6.40
CA SER A 22 -15.79 -6.26 7.30
C SER A 22 -15.56 -5.03 8.16
N PHE A 23 -15.72 -3.81 7.63
CA PHE A 23 -15.64 -2.58 8.41
C PHE A 23 -16.69 -2.55 9.53
N ARG A 24 -17.96 -2.80 9.19
CA ARG A 24 -19.05 -2.77 10.18
C ARG A 24 -18.86 -3.78 11.30
N ARG A 25 -18.40 -4.99 10.97
CA ARG A 25 -18.07 -6.00 11.95
C ARG A 25 -16.96 -5.53 12.90
N GLU A 26 -15.89 -4.96 12.38
CA GLU A 26 -14.76 -4.49 13.18
C GLU A 26 -15.08 -3.21 13.97
N ALA A 27 -15.91 -2.32 13.43
CA ALA A 27 -16.41 -1.14 14.16
C ALA A 27 -17.31 -1.54 15.33
N ALA A 28 -18.19 -2.54 15.13
CA ALA A 28 -19.01 -3.10 16.21
C ALA A 28 -18.13 -3.74 17.30
N ALA A 29 -17.09 -4.48 16.93
CA ALA A 29 -16.13 -5.06 17.87
C ALA A 29 -15.34 -3.98 18.65
N ALA A 30 -15.04 -2.86 18.00
CA ALA A 30 -14.39 -1.69 18.61
C ALA A 30 -15.36 -0.81 19.43
N VAL A 31 -16.67 -1.14 19.45
CA VAL A 31 -17.72 -0.39 20.17
C VAL A 31 -17.77 1.08 19.75
N VAL A 32 -17.69 1.34 18.45
CA VAL A 32 -17.81 2.70 17.88
C VAL A 32 -19.06 2.83 17.00
N ASP A 33 -19.59 4.04 16.93
CA ASP A 33 -20.67 4.38 16.00
C ASP A 33 -20.11 4.47 14.58
N ALA A 34 -20.58 3.59 13.68
CA ALA A 34 -20.06 3.43 12.34
C ALA A 34 -20.95 4.06 11.28
N GLU A 35 -20.34 4.79 10.36
CA GLU A 35 -20.98 5.34 9.18
C GLU A 35 -20.17 4.97 7.93
N VAL A 36 -20.86 4.62 6.85
CA VAL A 36 -20.23 4.34 5.54
C VAL A 36 -20.72 5.39 4.52
N VAL A 37 -19.78 6.13 3.96
CA VAL A 37 -20.01 7.13 2.91
C VAL A 37 -19.36 6.63 1.63
N ALA A 38 -20.15 6.26 0.62
CA ALA A 38 -19.67 5.86 -0.69
C ALA A 38 -19.82 7.02 -1.69
N VAL A 39 -18.74 7.33 -2.41
CA VAL A 39 -18.73 8.29 -3.51
C VAL A 39 -18.63 7.51 -4.81
N GLU A 40 -19.71 7.51 -5.60
CA GLU A 40 -19.80 6.72 -6.83
C GLU A 40 -19.46 7.61 -8.04
N HIS A 41 -18.48 7.17 -8.83
CA HIS A 41 -17.90 7.90 -9.95
C HIS A 41 -18.06 7.18 -11.29
N SER A 42 -18.83 6.07 -11.35
CA SER A 42 -18.91 5.26 -12.58
C SER A 42 -19.76 5.90 -13.67
N GLU A 43 -20.61 6.87 -13.31
CA GLU A 43 -21.59 7.48 -14.22
C GLU A 43 -22.47 6.41 -14.91
N ASP A 44 -22.75 5.31 -14.19
CA ASP A 44 -23.51 4.13 -14.60
C ASP A 44 -24.62 3.86 -13.60
N ALA A 45 -25.87 4.03 -14.04
CA ALA A 45 -27.06 3.85 -13.19
C ALA A 45 -27.18 2.41 -12.64
N ALA A 46 -26.71 1.40 -13.37
CA ALA A 46 -26.74 0.02 -12.88
C ALA A 46 -25.68 -0.21 -11.80
N GLU A 47 -24.52 0.43 -11.89
CA GLU A 47 -23.50 0.39 -10.83
C GLU A 47 -23.96 1.14 -9.59
N LEU A 48 -24.54 2.32 -9.77
CA LEU A 48 -25.13 3.11 -8.68
C LEU A 48 -26.15 2.29 -7.89
N ALA A 49 -27.09 1.63 -8.60
CA ALA A 49 -28.09 0.77 -7.96
C ALA A 49 -27.47 -0.43 -7.22
N ARG A 50 -26.38 -1.00 -7.74
CA ARG A 50 -25.63 -2.08 -7.05
C ARG A 50 -24.96 -1.58 -5.76
N VAL A 51 -24.38 -0.38 -5.80
CA VAL A 51 -23.75 0.23 -4.61
C VAL A 51 -24.82 0.58 -3.57
N GLU A 52 -25.98 1.13 -4.01
CA GLU A 52 -27.11 1.42 -3.12
C GLU A 52 -27.63 0.16 -2.42
N ALA A 53 -27.73 -0.96 -3.14
CA ALA A 53 -28.17 -2.25 -2.61
C ALA A 53 -27.24 -2.84 -1.53
N ILE A 54 -25.98 -2.40 -1.43
CA ILE A 54 -25.05 -2.78 -0.34
C ILE A 54 -25.49 -2.16 0.99
N GLY A 55 -26.31 -1.11 0.96
CA GLY A 55 -26.84 -0.48 2.15
C GLY A 55 -25.81 0.42 2.86
N VAL A 56 -25.08 1.23 2.10
CA VAL A 56 -24.22 2.30 2.66
C VAL A 56 -25.08 3.38 3.31
N ASP A 57 -24.55 4.07 4.32
CA ASP A 57 -25.35 5.08 5.06
C ASP A 57 -25.52 6.38 4.27
N ARG A 58 -24.55 6.69 3.42
CA ARG A 58 -24.62 7.80 2.45
C ARG A 58 -24.03 7.37 1.10
N LEU A 59 -24.81 7.57 0.05
CA LEU A 59 -24.37 7.39 -1.32
C LEU A 59 -24.34 8.75 -2.03
N LEU A 60 -23.16 9.10 -2.53
CA LEU A 60 -22.91 10.35 -3.23
C LEU A 60 -22.58 10.05 -4.70
N GLU A 61 -23.53 10.28 -5.59
CA GLU A 61 -23.27 10.28 -7.02
C GLU A 61 -22.52 11.56 -7.40
N ARG A 62 -21.33 11.43 -7.98
CA ARG A 62 -20.49 12.57 -8.39
C ARG A 62 -19.84 12.29 -9.74
N PRO A 63 -19.66 13.32 -10.60
CA PRO A 63 -18.85 13.17 -11.81
C PRO A 63 -17.44 12.70 -11.48
N ASN A 64 -16.87 11.86 -12.35
CA ASN A 64 -15.52 11.34 -12.13
C ASN A 64 -14.44 12.40 -12.38
N ARG A 65 -14.09 13.13 -11.34
CA ARG A 65 -13.00 14.12 -11.31
C ARG A 65 -11.71 13.56 -10.71
N GLY A 66 -11.65 12.23 -10.52
CA GLY A 66 -10.52 11.51 -9.95
C GLY A 66 -10.66 11.18 -8.46
N TYR A 67 -9.74 10.35 -7.97
CA TYR A 67 -9.80 9.77 -6.63
C TYR A 67 -9.71 10.85 -5.53
N ALA A 68 -8.83 11.85 -5.70
CA ALA A 68 -8.70 12.98 -4.76
C ALA A 68 -10.03 13.74 -4.58
N ALA A 69 -10.74 14.03 -5.68
CA ALA A 69 -12.03 14.73 -5.64
C ALA A 69 -13.09 13.90 -4.91
N GLY A 70 -13.08 12.58 -5.13
CA GLY A 70 -13.95 11.65 -4.42
C GLY A 70 -13.69 11.64 -2.92
N LEU A 71 -12.42 11.52 -2.50
CA LEU A 71 -12.04 11.57 -1.08
C LEU A 71 -12.45 12.90 -0.42
N ASN A 72 -12.21 14.04 -1.10
CA ASN A 72 -12.60 15.34 -0.58
C ASN A 72 -14.12 15.45 -0.43
N SER A 73 -14.90 15.00 -1.44
CA SER A 73 -16.37 15.03 -1.39
C SER A 73 -16.90 14.12 -0.28
N GLY A 74 -16.42 12.90 -0.17
CA GLY A 74 -16.84 11.96 0.86
C GLY A 74 -16.47 12.44 2.27
N ALA A 75 -15.25 12.96 2.47
CA ALA A 75 -14.82 13.50 3.75
C ALA A 75 -15.63 14.73 4.19
N ALA A 76 -16.07 15.57 3.24
CA ALA A 76 -16.92 16.73 3.55
C ALA A 76 -18.30 16.33 4.07
N GLU A 77 -18.89 15.27 3.52
CA GLU A 77 -20.23 14.78 3.86
C GLU A 77 -20.24 13.79 5.04
N ALA A 78 -19.11 13.16 5.35
CA ALA A 78 -19.01 12.21 6.44
C ALA A 78 -19.29 12.86 7.80
N GLY A 79 -19.98 12.19 8.71
CA GLY A 79 -20.37 12.70 10.04
C GLY A 79 -19.39 12.33 11.17
N GLY A 80 -18.43 11.46 10.94
CA GLY A 80 -17.51 10.95 11.95
C GLY A 80 -16.44 11.94 12.39
N GLU A 81 -15.98 11.79 13.61
CA GLU A 81 -14.82 12.51 14.18
C GLU A 81 -13.52 11.97 13.60
N VAL A 82 -13.47 10.65 13.37
CA VAL A 82 -12.39 9.94 12.72
C VAL A 82 -12.87 9.41 11.37
N LEU A 83 -12.06 9.62 10.34
CA LEU A 83 -12.35 9.19 8.97
C LEU A 83 -11.34 8.11 8.54
N LEU A 84 -11.86 7.01 8.02
CA LEU A 84 -11.11 5.96 7.33
C LEU A 84 -11.28 6.20 5.84
N LEU A 85 -10.28 6.77 5.18
CA LEU A 85 -10.27 7.06 3.75
C LEU A 85 -9.74 5.82 3.02
N ALA A 86 -10.59 5.13 2.29
CA ALA A 86 -10.32 3.76 1.86
C ALA A 86 -10.60 3.50 0.39
N ASN A 87 -9.83 2.56 -0.18
CA ASN A 87 -10.19 1.90 -1.43
C ASN A 87 -11.37 0.92 -1.21
N PRO A 88 -12.18 0.64 -2.24
CA PRO A 88 -13.30 -0.28 -2.12
C PRO A 88 -12.90 -1.76 -2.05
N ASP A 89 -11.66 -2.11 -2.42
CA ASP A 89 -11.15 -3.48 -2.53
C ASP A 89 -10.30 -3.93 -1.32
N ILE A 90 -10.56 -3.33 -0.16
CA ILE A 90 -9.94 -3.75 1.09
C ILE A 90 -10.89 -4.60 1.94
N ARG A 91 -10.31 -5.42 2.81
CA ARG A 91 -11.04 -6.18 3.83
C ARG A 91 -10.35 -6.03 5.19
N PHE A 92 -11.10 -5.64 6.19
CA PHE A 92 -10.62 -5.49 7.55
C PHE A 92 -10.53 -6.86 8.24
N PHE A 93 -9.38 -7.16 8.86
CA PHE A 93 -9.22 -8.33 9.73
C PHE A 93 -9.60 -8.00 11.18
N PRO A 94 -9.81 -9.03 12.03
CA PRO A 94 -10.14 -8.84 13.44
C PRO A 94 -9.17 -7.91 14.18
N GLY A 95 -9.72 -6.93 14.92
CA GLY A 95 -8.97 -5.95 15.70
C GLY A 95 -8.42 -4.75 14.91
N SER A 96 -8.57 -4.72 13.58
CA SER A 96 -7.95 -3.70 12.74
C SER A 96 -8.46 -2.28 13.01
N VAL A 97 -9.77 -2.11 13.20
CA VAL A 97 -10.36 -0.78 13.50
C VAL A 97 -9.88 -0.29 14.86
N SER A 98 -9.90 -1.11 15.90
CA SER A 98 -9.41 -0.74 17.23
C SER A 98 -7.94 -0.30 17.19
N ALA A 99 -7.08 -1.05 16.47
CA ALA A 99 -5.66 -0.73 16.38
C ALA A 99 -5.38 0.58 15.58
N LEU A 100 -6.21 0.89 14.58
CA LEU A 100 -6.12 2.17 13.86
C LEU A 100 -6.50 3.34 14.78
N LEU A 101 -7.56 3.18 15.57
CA LEU A 101 -8.02 4.20 16.52
C LEU A 101 -7.01 4.42 17.66
N ASP A 102 -6.43 3.34 18.19
CA ASP A 102 -5.34 3.42 19.17
C ASP A 102 -4.16 4.25 18.65
N GLY A 103 -3.82 4.09 17.37
CA GLY A 103 -2.78 4.91 16.73
C GLY A 103 -3.12 6.41 16.74
N VAL A 104 -4.38 6.77 16.49
CA VAL A 104 -4.86 8.16 16.57
C VAL A 104 -4.81 8.67 18.01
N GLU A 105 -5.26 7.87 18.98
CA GLU A 105 -5.22 8.21 20.41
C GLU A 105 -3.81 8.42 20.94
N ARG A 106 -2.83 7.69 20.39
CA ARG A 106 -1.38 7.89 20.68
C ARG A 106 -0.78 9.15 20.04
N GLY A 107 -1.61 9.97 19.40
CA GLY A 107 -1.24 11.26 18.84
C GLY A 107 -0.55 11.21 17.49
N PHE A 108 -0.73 10.14 16.70
CA PHE A 108 -0.41 10.19 15.28
C PHE A 108 -1.48 10.94 14.51
N ASP A 109 -1.07 11.86 13.64
CA ASP A 109 -1.99 12.65 12.81
C ASP A 109 -2.65 11.81 11.71
N VAL A 110 -1.88 10.87 11.15
CA VAL A 110 -2.34 9.93 10.13
C VAL A 110 -1.88 8.52 10.47
N VAL A 111 -2.80 7.57 10.45
CA VAL A 111 -2.50 6.17 10.76
C VAL A 111 -2.86 5.29 9.58
N GLY A 112 -1.95 4.41 9.20
CA GLY A 112 -2.17 3.38 8.16
C GLY A 112 -1.95 1.97 8.71
N PRO A 113 -2.60 0.95 8.12
CA PRO A 113 -2.51 -0.44 8.57
C PRO A 113 -1.30 -1.16 8.00
N GLN A 114 -1.05 -2.37 8.52
CA GLN A 114 -0.30 -3.41 7.82
C GLN A 114 -1.20 -4.07 6.78
N PHE A 115 -0.92 -3.86 5.52
CA PHE A 115 -1.63 -4.55 4.46
C PHE A 115 -1.13 -5.99 4.28
N ALA A 116 -2.07 -6.90 4.01
CA ALA A 116 -1.81 -8.28 3.63
C ALA A 116 -2.38 -8.58 2.24
N TRP A 117 -1.74 -9.50 1.52
CA TRP A 117 -2.18 -9.90 0.18
C TRP A 117 -3.19 -11.05 0.22
N ASP A 118 -3.00 -12.00 1.13
CA ASP A 118 -3.77 -13.24 1.25
C ASP A 118 -4.97 -13.13 2.19
N ASP A 119 -5.84 -14.13 2.11
CA ASP A 119 -7.07 -14.17 2.91
C ASP A 119 -6.82 -14.42 4.41
N ASP A 120 -5.67 -15.01 4.75
CA ASP A 120 -5.27 -15.31 6.13
C ASP A 120 -4.42 -14.20 6.77
N GLY A 121 -4.03 -13.21 5.99
CA GLY A 121 -3.23 -12.07 6.45
C GLY A 121 -1.77 -12.39 6.76
N HIS A 122 -1.19 -13.41 6.13
CA HIS A 122 0.17 -13.87 6.37
C HIS A 122 1.20 -13.31 5.40
N VAL A 123 0.78 -13.01 4.17
CA VAL A 123 1.63 -12.44 3.13
C VAL A 123 1.50 -10.92 3.19
N LEU A 124 2.52 -10.27 3.72
CA LEU A 124 2.49 -8.85 4.07
C LEU A 124 3.02 -7.99 2.92
N LEU A 125 2.32 -6.90 2.62
CA LEU A 125 2.79 -5.92 1.66
C LEU A 125 3.93 -5.09 2.27
N PRO A 126 4.87 -4.60 1.42
CA PRO A 126 5.91 -3.71 1.89
C PRO A 126 5.30 -2.39 2.39
N ALA A 127 5.96 -1.75 3.33
CA ALA A 127 5.63 -0.38 3.72
C ALA A 127 5.68 0.58 2.53
N ALA A 128 4.99 1.70 2.66
CA ALA A 128 5.11 2.77 1.69
C ALA A 128 6.53 3.35 1.70
N GLU A 129 7.02 3.69 0.55
CA GLU A 129 8.34 4.29 0.40
C GLU A 129 8.32 5.76 0.86
N ASP A 130 9.44 6.23 1.44
CA ASP A 130 9.65 7.66 1.67
C ASP A 130 9.72 8.39 0.31
N PRO A 131 8.80 9.32 0.02
CA PRO A 131 8.79 10.05 -1.24
C PRO A 131 9.82 11.19 -1.30
N SER A 132 10.77 11.26 -0.35
CA SER A 132 11.79 12.29 -0.37
C SER A 132 12.76 12.12 -1.57
N PRO A 133 13.29 13.22 -2.13
CA PRO A 133 14.20 13.14 -3.28
C PRO A 133 15.49 12.37 -2.96
N ARG A 134 15.93 12.40 -1.69
CA ARG A 134 17.11 11.63 -1.23
C ARG A 134 16.82 10.14 -1.22
N ALA A 135 15.64 9.74 -0.74
CA ALA A 135 15.23 8.33 -0.72
C ALA A 135 15.02 7.81 -2.15
N GLU A 136 14.39 8.59 -3.03
CA GLU A 136 14.20 8.21 -4.43
C GLU A 136 15.54 8.05 -5.16
N PHE A 137 16.49 8.98 -4.96
CA PHE A 137 17.84 8.84 -5.49
C PHE A 137 18.53 7.56 -4.96
N GLY A 138 18.44 7.31 -3.66
CA GLY A 138 18.99 6.10 -3.05
C GLY A 138 18.40 4.81 -3.66
N ARG A 139 17.09 4.78 -3.90
CA ARG A 139 16.43 3.66 -4.62
C ARG A 139 16.94 3.50 -6.05
N THR A 140 17.06 4.61 -6.77
CA THR A 140 17.56 4.62 -8.15
C THR A 140 18.98 4.05 -8.23
N ILE A 141 19.90 4.48 -7.37
CA ILE A 141 21.27 3.99 -7.37
C ILE A 141 21.34 2.51 -6.95
N ARG A 142 20.53 2.09 -5.96
CA ARG A 142 20.43 0.70 -5.54
C ARG A 142 20.01 -0.20 -6.70
N ARG A 143 19.01 0.20 -7.48
CA ARG A 143 18.52 -0.56 -8.64
C ARG A 143 19.58 -0.72 -9.74
N ARG A 144 20.63 0.09 -9.76
CA ARG A 144 21.64 0.17 -10.84
C ARG A 144 23.01 -0.36 -10.46
N SER A 145 23.30 -0.46 -9.16
CA SER A 145 24.62 -0.86 -8.68
C SER A 145 24.51 -2.08 -7.77
N PRO A 146 25.01 -3.26 -8.20
CA PRO A 146 25.04 -4.44 -7.35
C PRO A 146 25.80 -4.20 -6.04
N ARG A 147 26.84 -3.37 -6.07
CA ARG A 147 27.60 -3.00 -4.86
C ARG A 147 26.75 -2.20 -3.87
N VAL A 148 26.00 -1.19 -4.35
CA VAL A 148 25.11 -0.38 -3.50
C VAL A 148 23.94 -1.24 -3.01
N TRP A 149 23.39 -2.10 -3.87
CA TRP A 149 22.35 -3.05 -3.48
C TRP A 149 22.83 -3.95 -2.32
N SER A 150 23.97 -4.63 -2.48
CA SER A 150 24.54 -5.50 -1.46
C SER A 150 24.82 -4.75 -0.14
N ALA A 151 25.39 -3.54 -0.23
CA ALA A 151 25.70 -2.72 0.95
C ALA A 151 24.46 -2.19 1.68
N THR A 152 23.29 -2.11 1.01
CA THR A 152 22.07 -1.55 1.58
C THR A 152 20.98 -2.58 1.84
N LEU A 153 21.13 -3.80 1.35
CA LEU A 153 20.15 -4.88 1.49
C LEU A 153 19.78 -5.11 2.97
N GLY A 154 20.76 -5.18 3.86
CA GLY A 154 20.54 -5.38 5.27
C GLY A 154 19.55 -4.36 5.87
N ARG A 155 19.69 -3.08 5.54
CA ARG A 155 18.77 -2.03 6.02
C ARG A 155 17.35 -2.19 5.48
N VAL A 156 17.20 -2.64 4.23
CA VAL A 156 15.86 -2.89 3.63
C VAL A 156 15.19 -4.03 4.36
N LEU A 157 15.91 -5.10 4.61
CA LEU A 157 15.39 -6.27 5.33
C LEU A 157 15.15 -5.98 6.82
N ASP A 158 16.00 -5.19 7.46
CA ASP A 158 15.78 -4.73 8.84
C ASP A 158 14.50 -3.89 8.95
N GLU A 159 14.23 -3.01 7.99
CA GLU A 159 13.00 -2.19 7.99
C GLU A 159 11.76 -3.06 7.73
N ALA A 160 11.82 -4.00 6.79
CA ALA A 160 10.73 -4.94 6.56
C ALA A 160 10.47 -5.78 7.81
N TRP A 161 11.51 -6.33 8.42
CA TRP A 161 11.43 -7.08 9.67
C TRP A 161 10.81 -6.25 10.80
N ARG A 162 11.34 -5.03 11.02
CA ARG A 162 10.85 -4.11 12.05
C ARG A 162 9.35 -3.84 11.93
N LEU A 163 8.86 -3.60 10.72
CA LEU A 163 7.45 -3.29 10.48
C LEU A 163 6.57 -4.55 10.53
N TRP A 164 7.03 -5.66 9.96
CA TRP A 164 6.23 -6.89 9.88
C TRP A 164 6.15 -7.66 11.20
N THR A 165 7.08 -7.41 12.13
CA THR A 165 7.08 -8.01 13.48
C THR A 165 6.67 -7.02 14.58
N ALA A 166 6.32 -5.80 14.24
CA ALA A 166 5.88 -4.82 15.22
C ALA A 166 4.55 -5.23 15.87
N GLU A 167 4.43 -4.93 17.13
CA GLU A 167 3.20 -5.13 17.92
C GLU A 167 2.51 -3.78 18.22
N GLU A 168 3.26 -2.68 18.17
CA GLU A 168 2.78 -1.34 18.45
C GLU A 168 2.76 -0.46 17.20
N THR A 169 2.07 0.68 17.29
CA THR A 169 2.10 1.70 16.24
C THR A 169 3.47 2.37 16.17
N LEU A 170 4.11 2.29 15.01
CA LEU A 170 5.44 2.82 14.77
C LEU A 170 5.42 4.09 13.91
N PRO A 171 6.30 5.08 14.19
CA PRO A 171 6.47 6.21 13.29
C PRO A 171 7.11 5.77 11.98
N VAL A 172 6.56 6.27 10.85
CA VAL A 172 7.01 5.94 9.50
C VAL A 172 7.14 7.19 8.61
N ALA A 173 7.86 7.04 7.50
CA ALA A 173 8.07 8.12 6.55
C ALA A 173 6.97 8.23 5.47
N GLY A 174 6.18 7.20 5.26
CA GLY A 174 5.10 7.15 4.30
C GLY A 174 4.07 6.11 4.69
N LEU A 175 2.86 6.24 4.16
CA LEU A 175 1.76 5.29 4.30
C LEU A 175 1.19 4.98 2.93
N ARG A 176 0.59 3.80 2.76
CA ARG A 176 -0.12 3.43 1.53
C ARG A 176 -1.51 4.04 1.54
N GLY A 177 -1.89 4.64 0.42
CA GLY A 177 -3.17 5.35 0.28
C GLY A 177 -4.41 4.46 0.26
N ALA A 178 -4.26 3.13 0.17
CA ALA A 178 -5.41 2.23 0.15
C ALA A 178 -6.26 2.27 1.43
N LEU A 179 -5.68 2.72 2.55
CA LEU A 179 -6.41 3.09 3.77
C LEU A 179 -5.59 4.08 4.61
N LEU A 180 -6.17 5.24 4.85
CA LEU A 180 -5.63 6.27 5.75
C LEU A 180 -6.67 6.61 6.81
N THR A 181 -6.28 6.53 8.08
CA THR A 181 -7.11 6.94 9.22
C THR A 181 -6.67 8.31 9.68
N VAL A 182 -7.59 9.27 9.71
CA VAL A 182 -7.34 10.68 10.07
C VAL A 182 -8.47 11.24 10.89
N THR A 183 -8.22 12.25 11.71
CA THR A 183 -9.29 13.04 12.33
C THR A 183 -9.75 14.16 11.39
N ARG A 184 -10.96 14.70 11.60
CA ARG A 184 -11.41 15.92 10.93
C ARG A 184 -10.47 17.09 11.17
N GLU A 185 -9.96 17.21 12.39
CA GLU A 185 -8.99 18.22 12.76
C GLU A 185 -7.72 18.13 11.92
N THR A 186 -7.21 16.91 11.72
CA THR A 186 -6.05 16.63 10.85
C THR A 186 -6.31 17.07 9.40
N LEU A 187 -7.47 16.72 8.82
CA LEU A 187 -7.83 17.17 7.48
C LEU A 187 -7.96 18.69 7.40
N SER A 188 -8.59 19.32 8.38
CA SER A 188 -8.69 20.79 8.45
C SER A 188 -7.33 21.46 8.56
N ARG A 189 -6.42 20.91 9.38
CA ARG A 189 -5.08 21.46 9.62
C ARG A 189 -4.18 21.36 8.39
N PHE A 190 -4.22 20.23 7.67
CA PHE A 190 -3.33 20.00 6.53
C PHE A 190 -3.99 20.29 5.17
N GLY A 191 -5.31 20.52 5.17
CA GLY A 191 -6.10 20.84 3.98
C GLY A 191 -6.48 19.62 3.16
N PRO A 192 -7.29 19.81 2.09
CA PRO A 192 -7.79 18.72 1.25
C PRO A 192 -6.69 18.10 0.39
N PHE A 193 -7.03 16.97 -0.23
CA PHE A 193 -6.21 16.37 -1.30
C PHE A 193 -6.16 17.28 -2.53
N ASP A 194 -5.01 17.32 -3.25
CA ASP A 194 -4.89 18.10 -4.49
C ASP A 194 -5.60 17.38 -5.64
N GLU A 195 -6.76 17.89 -6.04
CA GLU A 195 -7.58 17.35 -7.14
C GLU A 195 -6.91 17.45 -8.53
N GLY A 196 -5.76 18.07 -8.62
CA GLY A 196 -4.93 18.02 -9.81
C GLY A 196 -4.26 16.65 -10.05
N TYR A 197 -4.34 15.73 -9.10
CA TYR A 197 -4.02 14.31 -9.27
C TYR A 197 -5.32 13.55 -9.53
N PHE A 198 -5.49 13.07 -10.76
CA PHE A 198 -6.68 12.29 -11.11
C PHE A 198 -6.67 10.92 -10.45
N LEU A 199 -5.53 10.24 -10.53
CA LEU A 199 -5.31 8.93 -9.92
C LEU A 199 -3.80 8.73 -9.69
N TYR A 200 -3.44 8.12 -8.55
CA TYR A 200 -2.09 7.93 -8.04
C TYR A 200 -1.37 9.23 -7.63
N TYR A 201 -0.56 9.16 -6.59
CA TYR A 201 0.21 10.26 -5.99
C TYR A 201 -0.62 11.33 -5.26
N GLU A 202 -1.94 11.29 -5.26
CA GLU A 202 -2.77 12.22 -4.45
C GLU A 202 -2.50 12.05 -2.95
N GLU A 203 -2.48 10.80 -2.47
CA GLU A 203 -2.16 10.49 -1.08
C GLU A 203 -0.68 10.74 -0.77
N THR A 204 0.19 10.41 -1.71
CA THR A 204 1.64 10.63 -1.56
C THR A 204 1.96 12.13 -1.43
N GLU A 205 1.32 12.98 -2.24
CA GLU A 205 1.44 14.44 -2.14
C GLU A 205 0.90 14.95 -0.82
N TRP A 206 -0.31 14.50 -0.45
CA TRP A 206 -0.95 14.96 0.76
C TRP A 206 -0.14 14.59 2.02
N LEU A 207 0.32 13.35 2.13
CA LEU A 207 1.20 12.88 3.22
C LEU A 207 2.54 13.62 3.24
N TRP A 208 3.14 13.85 2.07
CA TRP A 208 4.38 14.62 1.95
C TRP A 208 4.21 16.06 2.45
N ARG A 209 3.14 16.72 2.03
CA ARG A 209 2.79 18.08 2.44
C ARG A 209 2.47 18.15 3.93
N ALA A 210 1.70 17.22 4.46
CA ALA A 210 1.37 17.12 5.88
C ALA A 210 2.63 16.93 6.73
N ARG A 211 3.51 15.97 6.38
CA ARG A 211 4.78 15.75 7.09
C ARG A 211 5.67 16.99 7.12
N ARG A 212 5.78 17.70 6.02
CA ARG A 212 6.58 18.96 5.97
C ARG A 212 5.99 20.06 6.88
N ARG A 213 4.75 19.93 7.27
CA ARG A 213 4.05 20.79 8.23
C ARG A 213 4.01 20.19 9.65
N GLY A 214 4.76 19.11 9.89
CA GLY A 214 4.93 18.51 11.19
C GLY A 214 3.98 17.37 11.52
N ALA A 215 3.24 16.81 10.54
CA ALA A 215 2.39 15.64 10.78
C ALA A 215 3.22 14.42 11.16
N ARG A 216 2.74 13.68 12.15
CA ARG A 216 3.26 12.39 12.58
C ARG A 216 2.48 11.27 11.90
N LEU A 217 3.16 10.45 11.08
CA LEU A 217 2.56 9.29 10.43
C LEU A 217 2.81 8.04 11.28
N GLY A 218 1.77 7.27 11.55
CA GLY A 218 1.79 6.04 12.33
C GLY A 218 1.48 4.81 11.46
N PHE A 219 2.31 3.79 11.56
CA PHE A 219 2.05 2.48 11.00
C PHE A 219 1.51 1.59 12.13
N ALA A 220 0.21 1.30 12.10
CA ALA A 220 -0.45 0.47 13.10
C ALA A 220 -0.27 -1.02 12.74
N ALA A 221 0.76 -1.64 13.30
CA ALA A 221 1.10 -3.05 13.01
C ALA A 221 -0.02 -4.04 13.40
N GLY A 222 -0.74 -3.75 14.48
CA GLY A 222 -1.91 -4.53 14.90
C GLY A 222 -3.14 -4.37 14.00
N ALA A 223 -3.20 -3.31 13.18
CA ALA A 223 -4.26 -3.11 12.21
C ALA A 223 -3.95 -3.86 10.93
N ARG A 224 -4.40 -5.11 10.81
CA ARG A 224 -4.22 -5.89 9.60
C ARG A 224 -5.39 -5.68 8.64
N VAL A 225 -5.10 -5.39 7.36
CA VAL A 225 -6.12 -5.13 6.33
C VAL A 225 -5.70 -5.83 5.04
N GLN A 226 -6.59 -6.59 4.42
CA GLN A 226 -6.31 -7.18 3.12
C GLN A 226 -6.40 -6.12 2.02
N HIS A 227 -5.43 -6.15 1.12
CA HIS A 227 -5.46 -5.42 -0.15
C HIS A 227 -4.67 -6.24 -1.18
N ARG A 228 -5.36 -6.84 -2.12
CA ARG A 228 -4.74 -7.66 -3.17
C ARG A 228 -4.05 -6.78 -4.21
N TRP A 229 -2.92 -6.23 -3.82
CA TRP A 229 -2.12 -5.37 -4.68
C TRP A 229 -1.81 -6.04 -6.04
N GLY A 230 -1.99 -5.28 -7.12
CA GLY A 230 -1.77 -5.74 -8.48
C GLY A 230 -3.03 -6.29 -9.20
N HIS A 231 -4.16 -6.48 -8.53
CA HIS A 231 -5.40 -6.86 -9.22
C HIS A 231 -5.97 -5.74 -10.09
N SER A 232 -5.87 -4.49 -9.64
CA SER A 232 -6.41 -3.32 -10.35
C SER A 232 -5.46 -2.76 -11.41
N ILE A 233 -4.13 -2.99 -11.30
CA ILE A 233 -3.11 -2.42 -12.19
C ILE A 233 -3.15 -3.04 -13.59
N GLY A 234 -3.64 -4.26 -13.75
CA GLY A 234 -3.69 -4.96 -15.04
C GLY A 234 -5.00 -4.80 -15.82
N GLN A 235 -6.01 -4.11 -15.28
CA GLN A 235 -7.37 -4.08 -15.86
C GLN A 235 -7.80 -2.75 -16.44
N SER A 236 -7.05 -1.66 -16.25
CA SER A 236 -7.39 -0.37 -16.86
C SER A 236 -6.34 0.08 -17.88
N ASP A 237 -6.75 0.23 -19.13
CA ASP A 237 -5.93 0.86 -20.16
C ASP A 237 -5.41 2.22 -19.69
N GLY A 238 -4.11 2.45 -19.83
CA GLY A 238 -3.46 3.70 -19.46
C GLY A 238 -3.18 3.91 -17.95
N ALA A 239 -3.27 2.89 -17.10
CA ALA A 239 -2.93 3.01 -15.66
C ALA A 239 -1.47 3.43 -15.45
N ALA A 240 -0.54 2.83 -16.18
CA ALA A 240 0.89 3.15 -16.11
C ALA A 240 1.19 4.60 -16.55
N ASP A 241 0.50 5.07 -17.59
CA ASP A 241 0.65 6.46 -18.06
C ASP A 241 0.09 7.46 -17.05
N ARG A 242 -1.04 7.14 -16.41
CA ARG A 242 -1.60 7.97 -15.32
C ARG A 242 -0.66 8.03 -14.12
N GLU A 243 -0.10 6.91 -13.70
CA GLU A 243 0.87 6.86 -12.61
C GLU A 243 2.12 7.68 -12.93
N GLU A 244 2.70 7.53 -14.12
CA GLU A 244 3.88 8.28 -14.53
C GLU A 244 3.58 9.79 -14.67
N ASN A 245 2.42 10.19 -15.18
CA ASN A 245 2.02 11.59 -15.24
C ASN A 245 1.87 12.20 -13.85
N SER A 246 1.23 11.47 -12.93
CA SER A 246 1.09 11.90 -11.53
C SER A 246 2.46 11.98 -10.84
N ARG A 247 3.35 11.00 -11.07
CA ARG A 247 4.74 11.03 -10.58
C ARG A 247 5.49 12.25 -11.08
N ARG A 248 5.41 12.55 -12.39
CA ARG A 248 6.05 13.73 -12.97
C ARG A 248 5.54 15.03 -12.35
N ARG A 249 4.21 15.13 -12.14
CA ARG A 249 3.59 16.27 -11.45
C ARG A 249 4.12 16.40 -10.03
N PHE A 250 4.18 15.30 -9.27
CA PHE A 250 4.70 15.30 -7.92
C PHE A 250 6.14 15.79 -7.85
N VAL A 251 7.02 15.22 -8.68
CA VAL A 251 8.44 15.60 -8.78
C VAL A 251 8.60 17.09 -9.19
N ALA A 252 7.82 17.55 -10.16
CA ALA A 252 7.90 18.92 -10.63
C ALA A 252 7.50 19.94 -9.57
N ARG A 253 6.52 19.62 -8.72
CA ARG A 253 6.01 20.52 -7.67
C ARG A 253 6.80 20.45 -6.38
N ASN A 254 7.28 19.28 -6.01
CA ASN A 254 7.81 19.04 -4.68
C ASN A 254 9.34 18.95 -4.60
N TYR A 255 10.02 18.70 -5.73
CA TYR A 255 11.48 18.60 -5.74
C TYR A 255 12.13 19.87 -6.30
N GLY A 256 13.18 20.34 -5.62
CA GLY A 256 13.98 21.47 -6.11
C GLY A 256 14.70 21.17 -7.44
N PRO A 257 15.10 22.22 -8.21
CA PRO A 257 15.73 22.06 -9.53
C PRO A 257 16.95 21.14 -9.52
N MET A 258 17.78 21.22 -8.49
CA MET A 258 18.96 20.37 -8.31
C MET A 258 18.57 18.88 -8.25
N TRP A 259 17.61 18.51 -7.41
CA TRP A 259 17.18 17.13 -7.28
C TRP A 259 16.55 16.58 -8.56
N ARG A 260 15.75 17.40 -9.24
CA ARG A 260 15.18 17.03 -10.55
C ARG A 260 16.27 16.75 -11.60
N ARG A 261 17.37 17.53 -11.59
CA ARG A 261 18.53 17.29 -12.48
C ARG A 261 19.26 15.99 -12.10
N ILE A 262 19.53 15.78 -10.81
CA ILE A 262 20.20 14.58 -10.30
C ILE A 262 19.41 13.32 -10.68
N LEU A 263 18.11 13.29 -10.41
CA LEU A 263 17.26 12.13 -10.70
C LEU A 263 17.19 11.84 -12.20
N ARG A 264 17.10 12.87 -13.06
CA ARG A 264 17.17 12.69 -14.52
C ARG A 264 18.50 12.09 -14.96
N ALA A 265 19.60 12.60 -14.44
CA ALA A 265 20.95 12.09 -14.77
C ALA A 265 21.19 10.67 -14.23
N SER A 266 20.50 10.30 -13.16
CA SER A 266 20.59 8.97 -12.58
C SER A 266 19.66 7.93 -13.23
N GLY A 267 18.82 8.30 -14.22
CA GLY A 267 17.94 7.40 -14.97
C GLY A 267 18.69 6.35 -15.80
N GLY A 268 18.15 5.15 -16.09
CA GLY A 268 18.72 4.07 -16.93
C GLY A 268 18.29 2.66 -16.46
N SER A 269 18.83 1.61 -17.07
CA SER A 269 18.45 0.22 -16.83
C SER A 269 18.78 -0.29 -15.43
N SER A 270 17.93 -1.17 -14.90
CA SER A 270 18.18 -1.88 -13.64
C SER A 270 19.30 -2.93 -13.82
N CYS A 271 20.06 -3.20 -12.76
CA CYS A 271 20.98 -4.32 -12.71
C CYS A 271 20.30 -5.56 -12.10
N GLU A 272 20.85 -6.72 -12.42
CA GLU A 272 20.52 -7.98 -11.74
C GLU A 272 21.54 -8.22 -10.61
N PRO A 273 21.21 -7.86 -9.37
CA PRO A 273 22.20 -7.82 -8.29
C PRO A 273 22.51 -9.19 -7.67
N MET A 274 21.71 -10.23 -8.00
CA MET A 274 21.87 -11.57 -7.45
C MET A 274 21.60 -12.64 -8.50
N GLN A 275 22.15 -13.82 -8.29
CA GLN A 275 21.85 -14.98 -9.11
C GLN A 275 20.47 -15.53 -8.77
N VAL A 276 19.62 -15.65 -9.80
CA VAL A 276 18.28 -16.21 -9.68
C VAL A 276 18.24 -17.55 -10.39
N VAL A 277 17.82 -18.59 -9.68
CA VAL A 277 17.68 -19.95 -10.24
C VAL A 277 16.31 -20.06 -10.90
N ARG A 278 16.28 -20.49 -12.16
CA ARG A 278 15.02 -20.81 -12.86
C ARG A 278 14.54 -22.20 -12.44
N LEU A 279 13.29 -22.27 -12.03
CA LEU A 279 12.60 -23.50 -11.70
C LEU A 279 11.73 -23.95 -12.88
N GLY A 280 11.51 -25.25 -13.02
CA GLY A 280 10.49 -25.77 -13.93
C GLY A 280 9.09 -25.46 -13.39
N ASP A 281 8.08 -25.42 -14.28
CA ASP A 281 6.73 -24.97 -13.95
C ASP A 281 6.05 -25.77 -12.83
N GLU A 282 6.36 -27.05 -12.68
CA GLU A 282 5.83 -27.92 -11.63
C GLU A 282 6.73 -27.97 -10.39
N THR A 283 7.89 -27.33 -10.42
CA THR A 283 8.86 -27.39 -9.31
C THR A 283 8.45 -26.41 -8.20
N GLY A 284 8.26 -26.92 -6.99
CA GLY A 284 8.09 -26.10 -5.79
C GLY A 284 9.36 -25.33 -5.44
N VAL A 285 9.21 -24.22 -4.70
CA VAL A 285 10.37 -23.50 -4.16
C VAL A 285 11.07 -24.40 -3.13
N PRO A 286 12.40 -24.58 -3.22
CA PRO A 286 13.15 -25.39 -2.28
C PRO A 286 12.94 -24.90 -0.84
N GLN A 287 12.79 -25.85 0.09
CA GLN A 287 12.77 -25.52 1.50
C GLN A 287 14.13 -24.97 1.92
N ALA A 288 14.11 -23.79 2.55
CA ALA A 288 15.31 -23.15 3.07
C ALA A 288 15.05 -22.71 4.52
N GLU A 289 16.06 -22.83 5.36
CA GLU A 289 16.03 -22.17 6.66
C GLU A 289 16.04 -20.65 6.45
N ASN A 290 14.98 -19.99 6.86
CA ASN A 290 14.83 -18.55 6.67
C ASN A 290 14.04 -17.91 7.79
N ASP A 291 14.22 -16.61 7.93
CA ASP A 291 13.43 -15.74 8.80
C ASP A 291 12.41 -14.93 7.97
N LEU A 292 12.74 -14.70 6.70
CA LEU A 292 11.88 -13.98 5.75
C LEU A 292 11.77 -14.74 4.43
N TRP A 293 10.54 -14.79 3.90
CA TRP A 293 10.27 -15.01 2.49
C TRP A 293 9.89 -13.69 1.83
N LEU A 294 10.40 -13.46 0.63
CA LEU A 294 10.22 -12.26 -0.16
C LEU A 294 9.79 -12.63 -1.57
N ALA A 295 8.91 -11.85 -2.17
CA ALA A 295 8.56 -11.97 -3.58
C ALA A 295 8.47 -10.59 -4.22
N SER A 296 9.00 -10.43 -5.43
CA SER A 296 9.02 -9.17 -6.15
C SER A 296 8.96 -9.38 -7.65
N GLN A 297 8.35 -8.45 -8.36
CA GLN A 297 8.44 -8.36 -9.81
C GLN A 297 9.85 -7.97 -10.30
N PHE A 298 10.73 -7.55 -9.39
CA PHE A 298 12.07 -7.09 -9.70
C PHE A 298 13.13 -7.98 -9.08
N PRO A 299 14.22 -8.33 -9.82
CA PRO A 299 15.31 -9.14 -9.29
C PRO A 299 16.07 -8.47 -8.13
N HIS A 300 15.92 -7.17 -7.94
CA HIS A 300 16.50 -6.46 -6.79
C HIS A 300 15.62 -6.47 -5.52
N LEU A 301 14.49 -7.19 -5.51
CA LEU A 301 13.59 -7.38 -4.36
C LEU A 301 13.10 -6.06 -3.68
N VAL A 302 12.96 -4.99 -4.42
CA VAL A 302 12.50 -3.70 -3.87
C VAL A 302 11.55 -3.01 -4.85
N PRO A 303 10.29 -2.87 -4.49
CA PRO A 303 9.62 -3.39 -3.28
C PRO A 303 9.42 -4.91 -3.29
N ALA A 304 9.27 -5.54 -2.15
CA ALA A 304 8.93 -6.94 -2.02
C ALA A 304 7.76 -7.17 -1.07
N ILE A 305 6.87 -8.07 -1.46
CA ILE A 305 5.85 -8.68 -0.59
C ILE A 305 6.54 -9.82 0.16
N GLY A 306 6.11 -10.16 1.36
CA GLY A 306 6.74 -11.29 2.05
C GLY A 306 6.05 -11.73 3.33
N THR A 307 6.69 -12.64 4.03
CA THR A 307 6.22 -13.14 5.31
C THR A 307 7.39 -13.41 6.26
N VAL A 308 7.16 -13.20 7.54
CA VAL A 308 8.10 -13.50 8.64
C VAL A 308 7.93 -14.93 9.18
N ARG A 309 7.19 -15.78 8.48
CA ARG A 309 6.98 -17.16 8.92
C ARG A 309 8.07 -18.09 8.39
N THR A 310 8.52 -18.97 9.27
CA THR A 310 9.41 -20.09 8.97
C THR A 310 8.70 -21.28 8.29
N GLY A 311 7.47 -21.09 7.82
CA GLY A 311 6.65 -22.12 7.17
C GLY A 311 6.61 -21.96 5.65
N ALA A 312 5.96 -22.91 4.98
CA ALA A 312 5.71 -22.83 3.54
C ALA A 312 4.86 -21.60 3.19
N MET A 313 5.19 -20.96 2.08
CA MET A 313 4.37 -19.89 1.51
C MET A 313 2.98 -20.44 1.11
N PRO A 314 1.90 -19.64 1.27
CA PRO A 314 0.58 -20.04 0.79
C PRO A 314 0.60 -20.41 -0.70
N ALA A 315 -0.02 -21.54 -1.05
CA ALA A 315 -0.02 -22.06 -2.41
C ALA A 315 -0.57 -21.02 -3.42
N ALA A 316 -1.66 -20.34 -3.07
CA ALA A 316 -2.26 -19.29 -3.90
C ALA A 316 -1.29 -18.13 -4.20
N PHE A 317 -0.38 -17.82 -3.26
CA PHE A 317 0.63 -16.79 -3.48
C PHE A 317 1.79 -17.28 -4.35
N LEU A 318 2.18 -18.55 -4.22
CA LEU A 318 3.14 -19.18 -5.13
C LEU A 318 2.63 -19.19 -6.57
N ASP A 319 1.37 -19.57 -6.76
CA ASP A 319 0.72 -19.58 -8.07
C ASP A 319 0.63 -18.16 -8.67
N PHE A 320 0.32 -17.18 -7.85
CA PHE A 320 0.34 -15.77 -8.24
C PHE A 320 1.73 -15.30 -8.72
N CYS A 321 2.79 -15.66 -7.99
CA CYS A 321 4.17 -15.31 -8.35
C CYS A 321 4.61 -16.04 -9.62
N ARG A 322 4.27 -17.34 -9.74
CA ARG A 322 4.58 -18.18 -10.91
C ARG A 322 3.94 -17.60 -12.16
N ALA A 323 2.63 -17.35 -12.13
CA ALA A 323 1.89 -16.82 -13.28
C ALA A 323 2.40 -15.45 -13.78
N ARG A 324 3.15 -14.72 -12.96
CA ARG A 324 3.70 -13.39 -13.28
C ARG A 324 5.22 -13.36 -13.45
N GLY A 325 5.90 -14.49 -13.38
CA GLY A 325 7.36 -14.57 -13.47
C GLY A 325 8.08 -13.79 -12.36
N TRP A 326 7.46 -13.65 -11.17
CA TRP A 326 8.07 -12.93 -10.06
C TRP A 326 9.27 -13.70 -9.49
N VAL A 327 10.24 -12.94 -8.99
CA VAL A 327 11.37 -13.50 -8.25
C VAL A 327 10.97 -13.71 -6.80
N MET A 328 11.15 -14.92 -6.30
CA MET A 328 11.06 -15.26 -4.89
C MET A 328 12.45 -15.39 -4.29
N ALA A 329 12.60 -14.98 -3.04
CA ALA A 329 13.84 -15.13 -2.30
C ALA A 329 13.58 -15.49 -0.84
N SER A 330 14.51 -16.22 -0.26
CA SER A 330 14.59 -16.46 1.18
C SER A 330 15.75 -15.69 1.78
N ALA A 331 15.54 -15.17 2.98
CA ALA A 331 16.56 -14.45 3.72
C ALA A 331 16.63 -14.95 5.17
N LYS A 332 17.85 -15.10 5.67
CA LYS A 332 18.14 -15.50 7.07
C LYS A 332 18.96 -14.42 7.76
N ARG A 333 18.63 -14.16 9.03
CA ARG A 333 19.40 -13.27 9.90
C ARG A 333 20.32 -14.08 10.82
N SER A 334 21.62 -13.84 10.74
CA SER A 334 22.61 -14.44 11.62
C SER A 334 23.62 -13.38 12.03
N ASP A 335 23.99 -13.35 13.32
CA ASP A 335 24.94 -12.37 13.90
C ASP A 335 24.57 -10.91 13.59
N GLY A 336 23.25 -10.60 13.60
CA GLY A 336 22.73 -9.27 13.28
C GLY A 336 22.80 -8.88 11.81
N LYS A 337 23.17 -9.78 10.90
CA LYS A 337 23.30 -9.53 9.46
C LYS A 337 22.34 -10.40 8.65
N TRP A 338 21.74 -9.81 7.63
CA TRP A 338 20.90 -10.50 6.67
C TRP A 338 21.73 -11.10 5.54
N ARG A 339 21.32 -12.31 5.12
CA ARG A 339 21.83 -12.97 3.91
C ARG A 339 20.68 -13.53 3.12
N ILE A 340 20.70 -13.35 1.81
CA ILE A 340 19.82 -14.10 0.91
C ILE A 340 20.35 -15.54 0.85
N THR A 341 19.52 -16.49 1.21
CA THR A 341 19.84 -17.92 1.25
C THR A 341 19.45 -18.64 -0.03
N GLY A 342 18.56 -18.03 -0.83
CA GLY A 342 18.18 -18.50 -2.15
C GLY A 342 17.31 -17.48 -2.88
N ALA A 343 17.33 -17.54 -4.20
CA ALA A 343 16.47 -16.75 -5.07
C ALA A 343 16.04 -17.58 -6.28
N TRP A 344 14.75 -17.54 -6.59
CA TRP A 344 14.13 -18.38 -7.61
C TRP A 344 13.13 -17.61 -8.46
N THR A 345 12.97 -18.03 -9.69
CA THR A 345 11.86 -17.61 -10.57
C THR A 345 11.42 -18.80 -11.41
N TRP A 346 10.22 -18.77 -11.94
CA TRP A 346 9.73 -19.74 -12.89
C TRP A 346 9.97 -19.24 -14.32
N ALA A 347 10.11 -20.16 -15.28
CA ALA A 347 10.13 -19.81 -16.68
C ALA A 347 8.71 -19.35 -17.06
N GLY A 348 8.44 -18.07 -16.97
CA GLY A 348 7.22 -17.51 -17.54
C GLY A 348 7.31 -17.56 -19.06
N ASP A 349 6.22 -17.92 -19.72
CA ASP A 349 6.07 -17.75 -21.17
C ASP A 349 6.23 -16.24 -21.45
N GLY A 350 7.28 -15.91 -22.17
CA GLY A 350 7.86 -14.59 -22.32
C GLY A 350 6.89 -13.39 -22.38
N VAL A 351 7.19 -12.38 -21.60
CA VAL A 351 6.86 -10.98 -21.88
C VAL A 351 8.09 -10.29 -22.45
#